data_3b731657a4c594c5c6b9c10aaf5acf35
#
_entry.id   3b731657a4c594c5c6b9c10aaf5acf35
#
_cell.length_a   1.000
_cell.length_b   1.000
_cell.length_c   1.000
_cell.angle_alpha   90.00
_cell.angle_beta   90.00
_cell.angle_gamma   90.00
#
_symmetry.space_group_name_H-M   'P 1'
#
loop_
_entity.id
_entity.type
_entity.pdbx_description
1 polymer ?
#
loop_
_entity_poly.entity_id
_entity_poly.type
_entity_poly.pdbx_seq_one_letter_code
_entity_poly.pdbx_strand_id
1 'polypeptide(L)'
;MGYRIAVVGATGNVGHEMLNILAERAFPVDEIVALASRKSLGTEVSFGDKTLKTKDLDSFDFTGWDIALFAVGSEATKLYAPKAAASGCVVIDNSSLYRYDPDIPLIVPEVNAEAIVDYSKKNIIANPNCSTAQMVVALKPLHDRARIKRVVVSTYQSVSGAGKAGMDELWDQTKAVYNPTSDVPPKAFSKQIAFNVIPHIDAFMEDGTTKEEWKMVAETKKIIDRSIKVTATCVRVPVFVGHSEAINIEFEEFLDEDEARDILREAPGIMVIDKRENGGYVTPTECVGDFATFISRIRQDSTIENGLNLWCVSDNLRKGAALNAVQIAETLGQRVLKKG
;
A
#
# COMPACT_ATOMS: atom_id res chain seq x y z
N MET A 1 -13.61 -23.47 10.66
CA MET A 1 -12.73 -22.97 11.74
C MET A 1 -12.06 -21.70 11.27
N GLY A 2 -12.01 -20.68 12.10
CA GLY A 2 -11.34 -19.44 11.77
C GLY A 2 -9.84 -19.46 12.10
N TYR A 3 -9.20 -18.32 11.97
CA TYR A 3 -7.78 -18.12 12.21
C TYR A 3 -7.55 -17.35 13.51
N ARG A 4 -6.43 -17.62 14.16
CA ARG A 4 -5.92 -16.82 15.28
C ARG A 4 -5.00 -15.74 14.72
N ILE A 5 -5.43 -14.49 14.82
CA ILE A 5 -4.79 -13.32 14.17
C ILE A 5 -4.15 -12.41 15.20
N ALA A 6 -2.87 -12.08 15.03
CA ALA A 6 -2.19 -11.05 15.79
C ALA A 6 -1.98 -9.79 14.92
N VAL A 7 -2.44 -8.62 15.37
CA VAL A 7 -2.18 -7.34 14.70
C VAL A 7 -1.12 -6.58 15.49
N VAL A 8 0.07 -6.45 14.92
CA VAL A 8 1.23 -5.81 15.53
C VAL A 8 1.31 -4.36 15.09
N GLY A 9 1.33 -3.43 16.04
CA GLY A 9 1.22 -1.99 15.76
C GLY A 9 -0.24 -1.51 15.63
N ALA A 10 -1.14 -2.18 16.34
CA ALA A 10 -2.59 -1.98 16.27
C ALA A 10 -3.08 -0.54 16.57
N THR A 11 -2.27 0.29 17.23
CA THR A 11 -2.59 1.69 17.56
C THR A 11 -2.18 2.70 16.49
N GLY A 12 -1.46 2.26 15.45
CA GLY A 12 -1.11 3.10 14.30
C GLY A 12 -2.22 3.13 13.25
N ASN A 13 -2.17 4.10 12.32
CA ASN A 13 -3.20 4.25 11.28
C ASN A 13 -3.43 2.95 10.48
N VAL A 14 -2.35 2.31 10.03
CA VAL A 14 -2.44 1.05 9.25
C VAL A 14 -2.93 -0.11 10.12
N GLY A 15 -2.48 -0.22 11.37
CA GLY A 15 -2.94 -1.25 12.30
C GLY A 15 -4.43 -1.15 12.62
N HIS A 16 -4.93 0.08 12.81
CA HIS A 16 -6.37 0.36 12.95
C HIS A 16 -7.15 -0.07 11.70
N GLU A 17 -6.67 0.30 10.52
CA GLU A 17 -7.32 -0.09 9.27
C GLU A 17 -7.28 -1.61 9.05
N MET A 18 -6.23 -2.32 9.47
CA MET A 18 -6.20 -3.79 9.42
C MET A 18 -7.32 -4.40 10.26
N LEU A 19 -7.54 -3.90 11.47
CA LEU A 19 -8.62 -4.35 12.34
C LEU A 19 -10.00 -4.07 11.73
N ASN A 20 -10.20 -2.87 11.19
CA ASN A 20 -11.44 -2.46 10.54
C ASN A 20 -11.71 -3.35 9.32
N ILE A 21 -10.74 -3.54 8.44
CA ILE A 21 -10.89 -4.29 7.19
C ILE A 21 -11.13 -5.79 7.45
N LEU A 22 -10.45 -6.37 8.45
CA LEU A 22 -10.74 -7.76 8.86
C LEU A 22 -12.20 -7.94 9.27
N ALA A 23 -12.78 -6.96 9.96
CA ALA A 23 -14.20 -6.96 10.35
C ALA A 23 -15.12 -6.68 9.15
N GLU A 24 -14.86 -5.63 8.35
CA GLU A 24 -15.65 -5.25 7.18
C GLU A 24 -15.75 -6.37 6.15
N ARG A 25 -14.66 -7.13 5.96
CA ARG A 25 -14.59 -8.24 5.01
C ARG A 25 -15.02 -9.59 5.60
N ALA A 26 -15.48 -9.58 6.86
CA ALA A 26 -15.88 -10.80 7.59
C ALA A 26 -14.81 -11.91 7.50
N PHE A 27 -13.52 -11.52 7.64
CA PHE A 27 -12.42 -12.50 7.67
C PHE A 27 -12.68 -13.54 8.77
N PRO A 28 -12.50 -14.84 8.52
CA PRO A 28 -12.81 -15.88 9.48
C PRO A 28 -11.83 -15.87 10.67
N VAL A 29 -12.19 -15.17 11.74
CA VAL A 29 -11.38 -14.99 12.96
C VAL A 29 -11.96 -15.79 14.11
N ASP A 30 -11.20 -16.75 14.66
CA ASP A 30 -11.53 -17.45 15.91
C ASP A 30 -11.02 -16.63 17.11
N GLU A 31 -9.80 -16.11 17.04
CA GLU A 31 -9.20 -15.27 18.07
C GLU A 31 -8.40 -14.13 17.46
N ILE A 32 -8.49 -12.93 18.04
CA ILE A 32 -7.72 -11.76 17.60
C ILE A 32 -7.06 -11.07 18.79
N VAL A 33 -5.82 -10.65 18.59
CA VAL A 33 -5.06 -9.87 19.58
C VAL A 33 -4.49 -8.61 18.94
N ALA A 34 -4.65 -7.49 19.63
CA ALA A 34 -4.02 -6.23 19.29
C ALA A 34 -2.72 -6.08 20.09
N LEU A 35 -1.58 -5.92 19.39
CA LEU A 35 -0.26 -5.79 19.98
C LEU A 35 0.31 -4.40 19.75
N ALA A 36 0.93 -3.82 20.77
CA ALA A 36 1.57 -2.51 20.70
C ALA A 36 2.82 -2.47 21.59
N SER A 37 3.60 -1.40 21.46
CA SER A 37 4.70 -1.11 22.40
C SER A 37 4.16 -0.78 23.79
N ARG A 38 5.02 -0.85 24.81
CA ARG A 38 4.68 -0.48 26.20
C ARG A 38 4.08 0.91 26.35
N LYS A 39 4.43 1.85 25.46
CA LYS A 39 3.87 3.22 25.46
C LYS A 39 2.36 3.25 25.17
N SER A 40 1.85 2.25 24.46
CA SER A 40 0.44 2.13 24.10
C SER A 40 -0.23 0.91 24.72
N LEU A 41 0.36 0.34 25.78
CA LEU A 41 -0.20 -0.79 26.51
C LEU A 41 -1.56 -0.43 27.13
N GLY A 42 -2.55 -1.29 26.95
CA GLY A 42 -3.90 -1.08 27.46
C GLY A 42 -4.75 -0.09 26.67
N THR A 43 -4.21 0.51 25.60
CA THR A 43 -5.00 1.34 24.68
C THR A 43 -6.12 0.50 24.06
N GLU A 44 -7.31 1.06 24.01
CA GLU A 44 -8.46 0.42 23.40
C GLU A 44 -8.47 0.66 21.88
N VAL A 45 -8.71 -0.41 21.13
CA VAL A 45 -8.87 -0.39 19.66
C VAL A 45 -10.12 -1.19 19.26
N SER A 46 -10.78 -0.81 18.18
CA SER A 46 -12.00 -1.47 17.72
C SER A 46 -11.69 -2.62 16.74
N PHE A 47 -12.47 -3.69 16.82
CA PHE A 47 -12.56 -4.74 15.83
C PHE A 47 -14.05 -5.05 15.61
N GLY A 48 -14.65 -4.48 14.57
CA GLY A 48 -16.11 -4.45 14.42
C GLY A 48 -16.78 -3.87 15.67
N ASP A 49 -17.74 -4.61 16.23
CA ASP A 49 -18.46 -4.21 17.44
C ASP A 49 -17.69 -4.52 18.75
N LYS A 50 -16.50 -5.12 18.65
CA LYS A 50 -15.68 -5.50 19.81
C LYS A 50 -14.61 -4.46 20.10
N THR A 51 -14.37 -4.19 21.37
CA THR A 51 -13.23 -3.41 21.85
C THR A 51 -12.14 -4.35 22.34
N LEU A 52 -10.92 -4.17 21.83
CA LEU A 52 -9.75 -4.93 22.22
C LEU A 52 -8.81 -4.00 23.02
N LYS A 53 -8.22 -4.52 24.10
CA LYS A 53 -7.12 -3.84 24.80
C LYS A 53 -5.79 -4.34 24.26
N THR A 54 -4.91 -3.42 23.92
CA THR A 54 -3.58 -3.76 23.40
C THR A 54 -2.76 -4.47 24.49
N LYS A 55 -2.05 -5.53 24.06
CA LYS A 55 -1.07 -6.28 24.85
C LYS A 55 0.36 -5.85 24.47
N ASP A 56 1.29 -6.13 25.39
CA ASP A 56 2.70 -5.82 25.19
C ASP A 56 3.34 -6.77 24.16
N LEU A 57 3.86 -6.21 23.08
CA LEU A 57 4.56 -6.94 22.03
C LEU A 57 5.85 -7.62 22.54
N ASP A 58 6.57 -6.97 23.46
CA ASP A 58 7.87 -7.48 23.98
C ASP A 58 7.74 -8.83 24.66
N SER A 59 6.63 -9.07 25.37
CA SER A 59 6.37 -10.29 26.13
C SER A 59 5.40 -11.27 25.45
N PHE A 60 4.95 -10.96 24.22
CA PHE A 60 3.95 -11.77 23.54
C PHE A 60 4.55 -13.05 22.94
N ASP A 61 3.92 -14.19 23.22
CA ASP A 61 4.24 -15.48 22.63
C ASP A 61 3.35 -15.75 21.41
N PHE A 62 3.97 -15.87 20.23
CA PHE A 62 3.27 -16.17 18.97
C PHE A 62 2.96 -17.67 18.77
N THR A 63 3.31 -18.54 19.71
CA THR A 63 3.04 -19.99 19.62
C THR A 63 1.53 -20.26 19.48
N GLY A 64 1.16 -20.99 18.44
CA GLY A 64 -0.24 -21.34 18.15
C GLY A 64 -1.06 -20.23 17.49
N TRP A 65 -0.46 -19.08 17.14
CA TRP A 65 -1.09 -18.08 16.27
C TRP A 65 -0.85 -18.44 14.81
N ASP A 66 -1.85 -18.20 13.97
CA ASP A 66 -1.79 -18.59 12.56
C ASP A 66 -1.15 -17.51 11.71
N ILE A 67 -1.60 -16.26 11.85
CA ILE A 67 -1.17 -15.12 11.03
C ILE A 67 -0.89 -13.92 11.92
N ALA A 68 0.21 -13.22 11.65
CA ALA A 68 0.55 -11.96 12.28
C ALA A 68 0.67 -10.85 11.24
N LEU A 69 -0.20 -9.84 11.32
CA LEU A 69 -0.18 -8.66 10.46
C LEU A 69 0.69 -7.58 11.11
N PHE A 70 1.82 -7.25 10.49
CA PHE A 70 2.80 -6.30 11.01
C PHE A 70 2.60 -4.91 10.40
N ALA A 71 2.09 -3.98 11.20
CA ALA A 71 1.92 -2.56 10.87
C ALA A 71 2.90 -1.68 11.66
N VAL A 72 4.19 -2.06 11.68
CA VAL A 72 5.26 -1.39 12.41
C VAL A 72 6.43 -1.07 11.48
N GLY A 73 7.35 -0.19 11.93
CA GLY A 73 8.55 0.14 11.16
C GLY A 73 9.57 -1.00 11.11
N SER A 74 10.53 -0.91 10.17
CA SER A 74 11.53 -1.94 9.87
C SER A 74 12.34 -2.39 11.09
N GLU A 75 12.65 -1.50 12.03
CA GLU A 75 13.40 -1.86 13.24
C GLU A 75 12.61 -2.81 14.16
N ALA A 76 11.32 -2.54 14.39
CA ALA A 76 10.47 -3.44 15.14
C ALA A 76 10.23 -4.75 14.39
N THR A 77 9.97 -4.68 13.07
CA THR A 77 9.84 -5.88 12.24
C THR A 77 11.07 -6.77 12.32
N LYS A 78 12.28 -6.20 12.27
CA LYS A 78 13.54 -6.94 12.41
C LYS A 78 13.66 -7.72 13.72
N LEU A 79 13.11 -7.17 14.81
CA LEU A 79 13.16 -7.81 16.14
C LEU A 79 12.10 -8.89 16.32
N TYR A 80 10.88 -8.69 15.83
CA TYR A 80 9.73 -9.53 16.18
C TYR A 80 9.26 -10.47 15.08
N ALA A 81 9.42 -10.11 13.81
CA ALA A 81 8.96 -10.97 12.70
C ALA A 81 9.69 -12.33 12.68
N PRO A 82 11.03 -12.42 12.89
CA PRO A 82 11.70 -13.72 12.98
C PRO A 82 11.22 -14.58 14.15
N LYS A 83 10.83 -13.97 15.29
CA LYS A 83 10.30 -14.70 16.45
C LYS A 83 8.93 -15.29 16.14
N ALA A 84 8.05 -14.50 15.54
CA ALA A 84 6.73 -14.95 15.10
C ALA A 84 6.85 -16.08 14.04
N ALA A 85 7.70 -15.89 13.05
CA ALA A 85 7.94 -16.90 12.00
C ALA A 85 8.50 -18.21 12.57
N ALA A 86 9.44 -18.15 13.52
CA ALA A 86 10.02 -19.32 14.18
C ALA A 86 9.03 -20.10 15.04
N SER A 87 7.97 -19.45 15.56
CA SER A 87 6.88 -20.12 16.31
C SER A 87 5.85 -20.80 15.39
N GLY A 88 6.04 -20.73 14.06
CA GLY A 88 5.10 -21.27 13.07
C GLY A 88 4.00 -20.29 12.64
N CYS A 89 3.97 -19.08 13.19
CA CYS A 89 3.06 -18.03 12.77
C CYS A 89 3.50 -17.42 11.44
N VAL A 90 2.60 -17.26 10.47
CA VAL A 90 2.92 -16.61 9.19
C VAL A 90 2.84 -15.09 9.36
N VAL A 91 3.95 -14.41 9.08
CA VAL A 91 4.04 -12.95 9.17
C VAL A 91 3.70 -12.31 7.83
N ILE A 92 2.82 -11.33 7.83
CA ILE A 92 2.56 -10.44 6.69
C ILE A 92 3.09 -9.05 7.07
N ASP A 93 4.23 -8.67 6.49
CA ASP A 93 5.00 -7.48 6.86
C ASP A 93 4.73 -6.30 5.96
N ASN A 94 4.25 -5.21 6.54
CA ASN A 94 4.00 -3.93 5.84
C ASN A 94 5.25 -3.04 5.74
N SER A 95 6.31 -3.35 6.49
CA SER A 95 7.55 -2.57 6.43
C SER A 95 8.30 -2.79 5.12
N SER A 96 9.34 -1.99 4.88
CA SER A 96 10.20 -2.18 3.70
C SER A 96 11.30 -3.23 3.91
N LEU A 97 11.39 -3.84 5.10
CA LEU A 97 12.54 -4.65 5.51
C LEU A 97 12.79 -5.85 4.60
N TYR A 98 11.73 -6.60 4.30
CA TYR A 98 11.84 -7.89 3.61
C TYR A 98 11.45 -7.86 2.13
N ARG A 99 11.03 -6.72 1.60
CA ARG A 99 10.50 -6.61 0.22
C ARG A 99 11.50 -7.05 -0.86
N TYR A 100 12.80 -6.90 -0.57
CA TYR A 100 13.88 -7.17 -1.53
C TYR A 100 14.61 -8.48 -1.27
N ASP A 101 14.25 -9.21 -0.21
CA ASP A 101 14.77 -10.54 0.08
C ASP A 101 14.26 -11.52 -1.00
N PRO A 102 15.15 -12.26 -1.71
CA PRO A 102 14.74 -13.17 -2.78
C PRO A 102 13.93 -14.38 -2.27
N ASP A 103 14.07 -14.73 -1.00
CA ASP A 103 13.37 -15.86 -0.38
C ASP A 103 12.02 -15.47 0.23
N ILE A 104 11.67 -14.18 0.24
CA ILE A 104 10.42 -13.67 0.78
C ILE A 104 9.55 -13.15 -0.37
N PRO A 105 8.35 -13.70 -0.59
CA PRO A 105 7.47 -13.23 -1.65
C PRO A 105 6.93 -11.83 -1.33
N LEU A 106 6.88 -11.00 -2.37
CA LEU A 106 6.29 -9.67 -2.35
C LEU A 106 4.96 -9.74 -3.11
N ILE A 107 3.84 -9.60 -2.40
CA ILE A 107 2.53 -10.03 -2.92
C ILE A 107 1.56 -8.86 -3.07
N VAL A 108 0.94 -8.80 -4.24
CA VAL A 108 -0.31 -8.09 -4.52
C VAL A 108 -1.30 -9.12 -5.06
N PRO A 109 -2.33 -9.51 -4.31
CA PRO A 109 -3.18 -10.65 -4.66
C PRO A 109 -3.83 -10.59 -6.04
N GLU A 110 -4.16 -9.40 -6.53
CA GLU A 110 -4.73 -9.21 -7.88
C GLU A 110 -3.69 -9.41 -9.00
N VAL A 111 -2.40 -9.46 -8.65
CA VAL A 111 -1.28 -9.45 -9.62
C VAL A 111 -0.51 -10.76 -9.66
N ASN A 112 -0.09 -11.26 -8.48
CA ASN A 112 0.83 -12.40 -8.38
C ASN A 112 0.49 -13.32 -7.20
N ALA A 113 -0.80 -13.60 -6.97
CA ALA A 113 -1.29 -14.44 -5.87
C ALA A 113 -0.66 -15.85 -5.83
N GLU A 114 -0.21 -16.37 -6.97
CA GLU A 114 0.44 -17.69 -7.07
C GLU A 114 1.78 -17.75 -6.35
N ALA A 115 2.51 -16.63 -6.28
CA ALA A 115 3.81 -16.55 -5.59
C ALA A 115 3.68 -16.69 -4.07
N ILE A 116 2.47 -16.73 -3.52
CA ILE A 116 2.25 -16.84 -2.07
C ILE A 116 2.80 -18.15 -1.49
N VAL A 117 2.91 -19.22 -2.29
CA VAL A 117 3.44 -20.52 -1.86
C VAL A 117 4.89 -20.45 -1.38
N ASP A 118 5.63 -19.45 -1.83
CA ASP A 118 7.02 -19.20 -1.43
C ASP A 118 7.17 -18.70 0.02
N TYR A 119 6.04 -18.35 0.70
CA TYR A 119 6.07 -17.95 2.11
C TYR A 119 6.74 -18.99 3.00
N SER A 120 6.60 -20.29 2.65
CA SER A 120 7.10 -21.42 3.43
C SER A 120 8.61 -21.43 3.62
N LYS A 121 9.37 -20.70 2.80
CA LYS A 121 10.81 -20.55 2.92
C LYS A 121 11.22 -19.87 4.23
N LYS A 122 10.44 -18.85 4.67
CA LYS A 122 10.76 -18.07 5.87
C LYS A 122 9.56 -17.79 6.79
N ASN A 123 8.36 -18.28 6.46
CA ASN A 123 7.09 -17.93 7.12
C ASN A 123 6.83 -16.42 7.16
N ILE A 124 7.33 -15.69 6.16
CA ILE A 124 7.16 -14.24 6.01
C ILE A 124 6.69 -13.94 4.59
N ILE A 125 5.74 -13.02 4.46
CA ILE A 125 5.25 -12.45 3.22
C ILE A 125 5.42 -10.94 3.33
N ALA A 126 6.00 -10.30 2.33
CA ALA A 126 6.14 -8.85 2.27
C ALA A 126 4.96 -8.20 1.55
N ASN A 127 4.46 -7.10 2.12
CA ASN A 127 3.47 -6.21 1.52
C ASN A 127 4.22 -5.05 0.84
N PRO A 128 3.88 -4.67 -0.41
CA PRO A 128 4.64 -3.66 -1.16
C PRO A 128 4.47 -2.24 -0.63
N ASN A 129 5.20 -1.32 -1.23
CA ASN A 129 5.01 0.13 -1.07
C ASN A 129 3.60 0.54 -1.52
N CYS A 130 3.02 1.55 -0.86
CA CYS A 130 1.64 1.97 -1.11
C CYS A 130 1.39 2.44 -2.55
N SER A 131 2.31 3.22 -3.12
CA SER A 131 2.21 3.64 -4.52
C SER A 131 2.43 2.46 -5.47
N THR A 132 3.42 1.60 -5.18
CA THR A 132 3.62 0.39 -5.99
C THR A 132 2.37 -0.50 -6.02
N ALA A 133 1.71 -0.70 -4.88
CA ALA A 133 0.54 -1.59 -4.79
C ALA A 133 -0.58 -1.19 -5.76
N GLN A 134 -0.98 0.10 -5.77
CA GLN A 134 -2.02 0.58 -6.69
C GLN A 134 -1.56 0.58 -8.16
N MET A 135 -0.30 0.97 -8.41
CA MET A 135 0.25 1.02 -9.76
C MET A 135 0.27 -0.37 -10.41
N VAL A 136 0.76 -1.40 -9.72
CA VAL A 136 0.88 -2.73 -10.32
C VAL A 136 -0.47 -3.39 -10.57
N VAL A 137 -1.50 -3.06 -9.79
CA VAL A 137 -2.89 -3.50 -10.06
C VAL A 137 -3.37 -2.93 -11.39
N ALA A 138 -3.10 -1.66 -11.68
CA ALA A 138 -3.44 -1.04 -12.96
C ALA A 138 -2.59 -1.58 -14.13
N LEU A 139 -1.30 -1.84 -13.89
CA LEU A 139 -0.36 -2.27 -14.95
C LEU A 139 -0.54 -3.73 -15.37
N LYS A 140 -0.86 -4.63 -14.43
CA LYS A 140 -0.86 -6.08 -14.70
C LYS A 140 -1.77 -6.50 -15.83
N PRO A 141 -3.07 -6.15 -15.86
CA PRO A 141 -3.97 -6.56 -16.95
C PRO A 141 -3.53 -6.01 -18.31
N LEU A 142 -2.98 -4.81 -18.36
CA LEU A 142 -2.44 -4.21 -19.58
C LEU A 142 -1.14 -4.89 -20.02
N HIS A 143 -0.28 -5.27 -19.08
CA HIS A 143 0.95 -6.02 -19.35
C HIS A 143 0.66 -7.41 -19.94
N ASP A 144 -0.34 -8.09 -19.40
CA ASP A 144 -0.74 -9.42 -19.89
C ASP A 144 -1.24 -9.39 -21.33
N ARG A 145 -1.84 -8.26 -21.75
CA ARG A 145 -2.35 -8.09 -23.12
C ARG A 145 -1.30 -7.61 -24.12
N ALA A 146 -0.46 -6.62 -23.76
CA ALA A 146 0.39 -5.93 -24.73
C ALA A 146 1.87 -5.81 -24.31
N ARG A 147 2.29 -6.44 -23.22
CA ARG A 147 3.64 -6.39 -22.65
C ARG A 147 4.23 -4.98 -22.53
N ILE A 148 4.36 -4.55 -21.30
CA ILE A 148 4.92 -3.22 -20.99
C ILE A 148 6.44 -3.24 -21.19
N LYS A 149 6.95 -2.30 -21.96
CA LYS A 149 8.38 -1.99 -22.14
C LYS A 149 8.88 -0.99 -21.11
N ARG A 150 8.09 0.07 -20.90
CA ARG A 150 8.50 1.21 -20.08
C ARG A 150 7.31 1.86 -19.38
N VAL A 151 7.55 2.29 -18.15
CA VAL A 151 6.62 3.11 -17.34
C VAL A 151 7.32 4.37 -16.88
N VAL A 152 6.67 5.51 -17.09
CA VAL A 152 7.00 6.79 -16.46
C VAL A 152 5.87 7.16 -15.53
N VAL A 153 6.17 7.34 -14.26
CA VAL A 153 5.15 7.66 -13.26
C VAL A 153 5.54 8.88 -12.44
N SER A 154 4.58 9.80 -12.28
CA SER A 154 4.64 10.87 -11.29
C SER A 154 3.58 10.61 -10.24
N THR A 155 4.00 10.50 -8.97
CA THR A 155 3.06 10.27 -7.86
C THR A 155 2.70 11.58 -7.18
N TYR A 156 1.48 11.64 -6.66
CA TYR A 156 0.96 12.71 -5.82
C TYR A 156 0.50 12.06 -4.51
N GLN A 157 1.45 11.94 -3.56
CA GLN A 157 1.25 11.14 -2.36
C GLN A 157 0.74 11.99 -1.19
N SER A 158 -0.34 11.56 -0.58
CA SER A 158 -0.93 12.16 0.61
C SER A 158 -0.03 12.06 1.84
N VAL A 159 -0.24 12.95 2.80
CA VAL A 159 0.56 13.03 4.04
C VAL A 159 0.37 11.86 4.98
N SER A 160 -0.73 11.10 4.88
CA SER A 160 -0.95 9.89 5.68
C SER A 160 0.12 8.82 5.46
N GLY A 161 0.79 8.82 4.30
CA GLY A 161 1.95 7.96 4.03
C GLY A 161 3.15 8.22 4.98
N ALA A 162 3.22 9.42 5.57
CA ALA A 162 4.17 9.75 6.64
C ALA A 162 3.59 9.49 8.05
N GLY A 163 2.45 8.83 8.15
CA GLY A 163 1.78 8.51 9.41
C GLY A 163 1.09 9.71 10.06
N LYS A 164 0.72 9.54 11.34
CA LYS A 164 0.01 10.57 12.10
C LYS A 164 0.75 11.90 12.13
N ALA A 165 2.07 11.88 12.28
CA ALA A 165 2.88 13.11 12.35
C ALA A 165 2.74 13.97 11.08
N GLY A 166 2.71 13.36 9.89
CA GLY A 166 2.50 14.08 8.64
C GLY A 166 1.09 14.68 8.53
N MET A 167 0.08 13.97 9.00
CA MET A 167 -1.30 14.46 9.03
C MET A 167 -1.46 15.62 10.01
N ASP A 168 -0.90 15.51 11.21
CA ASP A 168 -0.92 16.56 12.23
C ASP A 168 -0.18 17.83 11.72
N GLU A 169 0.97 17.66 11.07
CA GLU A 169 1.73 18.78 10.51
C GLU A 169 0.97 19.53 9.41
N LEU A 170 0.33 18.81 8.46
CA LEU A 170 -0.52 19.45 7.45
C LEU A 170 -1.66 20.23 8.10
N TRP A 171 -2.32 19.63 9.07
CA TRP A 171 -3.43 20.26 9.79
C TRP A 171 -2.98 21.54 10.50
N ASP A 172 -1.89 21.47 11.27
CA ASP A 172 -1.41 22.59 12.06
C ASP A 172 -0.84 23.71 11.19
N GLN A 173 -0.10 23.40 10.13
CA GLN A 173 0.37 24.39 9.16
C GLN A 173 -0.79 25.04 8.41
N THR A 174 -1.84 24.29 8.05
CA THR A 174 -3.02 24.85 7.40
C THR A 174 -3.71 25.87 8.29
N LYS A 175 -3.88 25.59 9.59
CA LYS A 175 -4.42 26.56 10.55
C LYS A 175 -3.52 27.79 10.71
N ALA A 176 -2.19 27.58 10.71
CA ALA A 176 -1.21 28.66 10.89
C ALA A 176 -1.24 29.66 9.73
N VAL A 177 -1.49 29.22 8.49
CA VAL A 177 -1.60 30.12 7.33
C VAL A 177 -2.69 31.17 7.52
N TYR A 178 -3.77 30.83 8.21
CA TYR A 178 -4.86 31.76 8.52
C TYR A 178 -4.72 32.46 9.87
N ASN A 179 -3.66 32.18 10.64
CA ASN A 179 -3.39 32.81 11.91
C ASN A 179 -1.96 33.42 11.92
N PRO A 180 -1.83 34.75 11.68
CA PRO A 180 -0.52 35.42 11.56
C PRO A 180 0.38 35.32 12.80
N THR A 181 -0.15 34.92 13.95
CA THR A 181 0.61 34.77 15.19
C THR A 181 1.13 33.34 15.42
N SER A 182 0.79 32.40 14.52
CA SER A 182 1.22 31.01 14.61
C SER A 182 2.34 30.75 13.59
N ASP A 183 3.44 30.17 14.07
CA ASP A 183 4.51 29.61 13.24
C ASP A 183 4.60 28.10 13.52
N VAL A 184 4.45 27.29 12.47
CA VAL A 184 4.53 25.82 12.55
C VAL A 184 5.62 25.37 11.58
N PRO A 185 6.87 25.29 12.07
CA PRO A 185 7.99 24.85 11.23
C PRO A 185 7.84 23.38 10.82
N PRO A 186 8.36 23.02 9.64
CA PRO A 186 8.39 21.63 9.18
C PRO A 186 9.14 20.72 10.17
N LYS A 187 8.57 19.51 10.44
CA LYS A 187 9.17 18.47 11.29
C LYS A 187 9.09 17.09 10.64
N ALA A 188 7.94 16.73 10.09
CA ALA A 188 7.74 15.48 9.38
C ALA A 188 8.19 15.57 7.91
N PHE A 189 8.20 16.77 7.33
CA PHE A 189 8.62 17.02 5.97
C PHE A 189 9.82 17.97 5.90
N SER A 190 10.52 17.98 4.78
CA SER A 190 11.70 18.84 4.56
C SER A 190 11.36 20.31 4.37
N LYS A 191 10.12 20.62 4.02
CA LYS A 191 9.57 21.95 3.79
C LYS A 191 8.12 22.01 4.25
N GLN A 192 7.56 23.23 4.36
CA GLN A 192 6.13 23.41 4.58
C GLN A 192 5.33 22.62 3.56
N ILE A 193 4.37 21.82 4.04
CA ILE A 193 3.48 21.02 3.18
C ILE A 193 2.14 21.70 2.90
N ALA A 194 1.62 22.49 3.85
CA ALA A 194 0.36 23.20 3.63
C ALA A 194 0.46 24.13 2.41
N PHE A 195 -0.46 23.96 1.45
CA PHE A 195 -0.51 24.72 0.17
C PHE A 195 0.75 24.59 -0.68
N ASN A 196 1.48 23.48 -0.58
CA ASN A 196 2.74 23.26 -1.29
C ASN A 196 2.85 21.82 -1.82
N VAL A 197 3.77 21.60 -2.76
CA VAL A 197 4.17 20.28 -3.24
C VAL A 197 5.66 20.08 -3.00
N ILE A 198 6.05 18.88 -2.52
CA ILE A 198 7.44 18.58 -2.15
C ILE A 198 7.90 17.39 -3.00
N PRO A 199 8.78 17.58 -4.01
CA PRO A 199 9.28 16.51 -4.87
C PRO A 199 10.41 15.74 -4.17
N HIS A 200 10.15 15.25 -2.96
CA HIS A 200 11.11 14.56 -2.12
C HIS A 200 10.37 13.70 -1.10
N ILE A 201 10.47 12.39 -1.24
CA ILE A 201 9.94 11.41 -0.29
C ILE A 201 11.03 10.38 0.02
N ASP A 202 11.31 10.16 1.33
CA ASP A 202 12.40 9.31 1.83
C ASP A 202 13.80 9.89 1.50
N ALA A 203 14.86 9.13 1.75
CA ALA A 203 16.24 9.59 1.60
C ALA A 203 16.69 9.65 0.13
N PHE A 204 17.55 10.61 -0.21
CA PHE A 204 18.24 10.62 -1.51
C PHE A 204 19.24 9.47 -1.61
N MET A 205 19.35 8.91 -2.79
CA MET A 205 20.34 7.90 -3.19
C MET A 205 21.47 8.57 -3.99
N GLU A 206 22.58 7.84 -4.21
CA GLU A 206 23.77 8.35 -4.89
C GLU A 206 23.52 8.79 -6.34
N ASP A 207 22.53 8.18 -7.01
CA ASP A 207 22.16 8.50 -8.38
C ASP A 207 21.21 9.71 -8.52
N GLY A 208 20.87 10.34 -7.38
CA GLY A 208 19.97 11.48 -7.32
C GLY A 208 18.48 11.11 -7.23
N THR A 209 18.13 9.85 -7.33
CA THR A 209 16.76 9.39 -7.04
C THR A 209 16.50 9.36 -5.54
N THR A 210 15.24 9.31 -5.14
CA THR A 210 14.89 9.03 -3.74
C THR A 210 14.67 7.53 -3.52
N LYS A 211 14.78 7.09 -2.28
CA LYS A 211 14.50 5.70 -1.92
C LYS A 211 13.05 5.32 -2.25
N GLU A 212 12.11 6.26 -2.16
CA GLU A 212 10.72 6.02 -2.55
C GLU A 212 10.60 5.71 -4.04
N GLU A 213 11.26 6.47 -4.90
CA GLU A 213 11.33 6.24 -6.35
C GLU A 213 11.98 4.90 -6.68
N TRP A 214 13.08 4.59 -6.01
CA TRP A 214 13.76 3.29 -6.14
C TRP A 214 12.86 2.11 -5.76
N LYS A 215 12.05 2.24 -4.68
CA LYS A 215 11.08 1.20 -4.28
C LYS A 215 10.10 0.90 -5.42
N MET A 216 9.54 1.92 -6.06
CA MET A 216 8.62 1.73 -7.17
C MET A 216 9.26 0.97 -8.32
N VAL A 217 10.52 1.26 -8.64
CA VAL A 217 11.29 0.55 -9.68
C VAL A 217 11.53 -0.91 -9.30
N ALA A 218 12.09 -1.14 -8.12
CA ALA A 218 12.51 -2.47 -7.68
C ALA A 218 11.31 -3.41 -7.43
N GLU A 219 10.26 -2.89 -6.80
CA GLU A 219 9.07 -3.66 -6.46
C GLU A 219 8.22 -4.00 -7.70
N THR A 220 8.04 -3.07 -8.66
CA THR A 220 7.36 -3.36 -9.93
C THR A 220 8.03 -4.51 -10.68
N LYS A 221 9.37 -4.49 -10.74
CA LYS A 221 10.15 -5.56 -11.38
C LYS A 221 10.02 -6.90 -10.66
N LYS A 222 9.90 -6.90 -9.34
CA LYS A 222 9.74 -8.13 -8.55
C LYS A 222 8.33 -8.69 -8.66
N ILE A 223 7.32 -7.83 -8.75
CA ILE A 223 5.89 -8.22 -8.72
C ILE A 223 5.38 -8.61 -10.11
N ILE A 224 5.75 -7.87 -11.17
CA ILE A 224 5.22 -8.08 -12.53
C ILE A 224 6.28 -8.76 -13.43
N ASP A 225 7.29 -8.01 -13.85
CA ASP A 225 8.31 -8.49 -14.78
C ASP A 225 9.60 -7.68 -14.64
N ARG A 226 10.72 -8.39 -14.55
CA ARG A 226 12.06 -7.79 -14.40
C ARG A 226 12.51 -6.97 -15.61
N SER A 227 11.92 -7.20 -16.78
CA SER A 227 12.27 -6.50 -18.03
C SER A 227 11.68 -5.09 -18.11
N ILE A 228 10.64 -4.78 -17.34
CA ILE A 228 9.98 -3.47 -17.37
C ILE A 228 10.94 -2.38 -16.91
N LYS A 229 11.10 -1.36 -17.76
CA LYS A 229 11.86 -0.15 -17.41
C LYS A 229 10.92 0.84 -16.71
N VAL A 230 11.26 1.21 -15.48
CA VAL A 230 10.44 2.14 -14.69
C VAL A 230 11.28 3.35 -14.30
N THR A 231 10.70 4.54 -14.42
CA THR A 231 11.22 5.77 -13.81
C THR A 231 10.09 6.47 -13.07
N ALA A 232 10.36 6.93 -11.87
CA ALA A 232 9.38 7.55 -10.99
C ALA A 232 9.84 8.92 -10.51
N THR A 233 8.89 9.84 -10.31
CA THR A 233 9.08 11.08 -9.54
C THR A 233 8.04 11.10 -8.44
N CYS A 234 8.48 11.02 -7.18
CA CYS A 234 7.59 10.93 -6.04
C CYS A 234 7.40 12.28 -5.36
N VAL A 235 6.17 12.79 -5.36
CA VAL A 235 5.82 14.11 -4.83
C VAL A 235 4.87 13.99 -3.65
N ARG A 236 5.18 14.65 -2.52
CA ARG A 236 4.26 14.82 -1.39
C ARG A 236 3.35 16.01 -1.68
N VAL A 237 2.04 15.80 -1.51
CA VAL A 237 1.00 16.82 -1.73
C VAL A 237 0.17 17.07 -0.48
N PRO A 238 -0.46 18.26 -0.33
CA PRO A 238 -1.23 18.63 0.87
C PRO A 238 -2.64 17.98 0.86
N VAL A 239 -2.68 16.67 0.76
CA VAL A 239 -3.87 15.82 0.80
C VAL A 239 -3.72 14.88 1.99
N PHE A 240 -4.79 14.71 2.80
CA PHE A 240 -4.70 13.89 4.00
C PHE A 240 -4.56 12.40 3.68
N VAL A 241 -5.44 11.84 2.87
CA VAL A 241 -5.49 10.41 2.50
C VAL A 241 -5.75 10.29 1.01
N GLY A 242 -5.26 9.22 0.39
CA GLY A 242 -5.39 8.93 -1.04
C GLY A 242 -4.15 9.34 -1.83
N HIS A 243 -3.50 8.36 -2.48
CA HIS A 243 -2.40 8.59 -3.41
C HIS A 243 -2.92 8.62 -4.84
N SER A 244 -2.39 9.54 -5.63
CA SER A 244 -2.67 9.61 -7.05
C SER A 244 -1.39 9.43 -7.87
N GLU A 245 -1.53 8.94 -9.09
CA GLU A 245 -0.42 8.71 -10.01
C GLU A 245 -0.81 9.07 -11.44
N ALA A 246 0.02 9.88 -12.09
CA ALA A 246 0.00 10.05 -13.53
C ALA A 246 0.97 9.05 -14.13
N ILE A 247 0.44 8.09 -14.89
CA ILE A 247 1.20 6.96 -15.44
C ILE A 247 1.21 7.05 -16.95
N ASN A 248 2.42 7.05 -17.54
CA ASN A 248 2.65 6.90 -18.97
C ASN A 248 3.27 5.52 -19.22
N ILE A 249 2.73 4.77 -20.14
CA ILE A 249 3.10 3.38 -20.41
C ILE A 249 3.45 3.23 -21.90
N GLU A 250 4.59 2.63 -22.18
CA GLU A 250 4.99 2.18 -23.52
C GLU A 250 4.91 0.66 -23.59
N PHE A 251 4.25 0.12 -24.62
CA PHE A 251 4.04 -1.30 -24.84
C PHE A 251 4.90 -1.85 -25.99
N GLU A 252 5.02 -3.17 -26.04
CA GLU A 252 5.61 -3.87 -27.22
C GLU A 252 4.65 -3.87 -28.39
N GLU A 253 3.34 -4.00 -28.14
CA GLU A 253 2.27 -4.04 -29.14
C GLU A 253 1.32 -2.86 -28.94
N PHE A 254 0.66 -2.45 -30.01
CA PHE A 254 -0.37 -1.41 -29.91
C PHE A 254 -1.55 -1.90 -29.07
N LEU A 255 -1.98 -1.05 -28.17
CA LEU A 255 -3.17 -1.23 -27.34
C LEU A 255 -4.04 0.02 -27.46
N ASP A 256 -5.23 -0.16 -28.04
CA ASP A 256 -6.21 0.92 -28.16
C ASP A 256 -6.76 1.35 -26.80
N GLU A 257 -7.08 2.64 -26.66
CA GLU A 257 -7.56 3.18 -25.37
C GLU A 257 -8.92 2.61 -24.95
N ASP A 258 -9.80 2.26 -25.87
CA ASP A 258 -11.09 1.65 -25.58
C ASP A 258 -10.91 0.18 -25.16
N GLU A 259 -10.04 -0.58 -25.86
CA GLU A 259 -9.63 -1.92 -25.44
C GLU A 259 -8.99 -1.91 -24.05
N ALA A 260 -8.10 -0.97 -23.78
CA ALA A 260 -7.47 -0.82 -22.44
C ALA A 260 -8.51 -0.52 -21.35
N ARG A 261 -9.50 0.32 -21.66
CA ARG A 261 -10.59 0.67 -20.75
C ARG A 261 -11.45 -0.55 -20.42
N ASP A 262 -11.77 -1.37 -21.40
CA ASP A 262 -12.56 -2.59 -21.21
C ASP A 262 -11.79 -3.65 -20.41
N ILE A 263 -10.51 -3.86 -20.71
CA ILE A 263 -9.63 -4.74 -19.93
C ILE A 263 -9.58 -4.31 -18.46
N LEU A 264 -9.42 -3.01 -18.19
CA LEU A 264 -9.36 -2.49 -16.83
C LEU A 264 -10.70 -2.60 -16.09
N ARG A 265 -11.84 -2.52 -16.77
CA ARG A 265 -13.17 -2.71 -16.16
C ARG A 265 -13.41 -4.13 -15.66
N GLU A 266 -12.84 -5.11 -16.35
CA GLU A 266 -12.99 -6.53 -16.01
C GLU A 266 -11.90 -6.98 -14.99
N ALA A 267 -10.89 -6.16 -14.74
CA ALA A 267 -9.78 -6.53 -13.88
C ALA A 267 -10.15 -6.46 -12.38
N PRO A 268 -9.70 -7.44 -11.57
CA PRO A 268 -10.01 -7.47 -10.15
C PRO A 268 -9.42 -6.27 -9.41
N GLY A 269 -10.19 -5.71 -8.48
CA GLY A 269 -9.77 -4.59 -7.64
C GLY A 269 -9.72 -3.24 -8.35
N ILE A 270 -10.13 -3.14 -9.61
CA ILE A 270 -10.17 -1.90 -10.39
C ILE A 270 -11.60 -1.40 -10.56
N MET A 271 -11.75 -0.08 -10.45
CA MET A 271 -12.96 0.63 -10.85
C MET A 271 -12.59 1.73 -11.86
N VAL A 272 -13.15 1.66 -13.07
CA VAL A 272 -12.90 2.65 -14.12
C VAL A 272 -13.98 3.70 -14.09
N ILE A 273 -13.61 4.95 -13.77
CA ILE A 273 -14.46 6.14 -13.89
C ILE A 273 -13.73 7.11 -14.82
N ASP A 274 -14.05 7.00 -16.11
CA ASP A 274 -13.34 7.68 -17.18
C ASP A 274 -14.32 8.27 -18.19
N LYS A 275 -14.88 9.44 -17.84
CA LYS A 275 -15.76 10.20 -18.72
C LYS A 275 -15.06 11.47 -19.16
N ARG A 276 -15.19 11.82 -20.45
CA ARG A 276 -14.60 13.04 -21.03
C ARG A 276 -15.50 14.25 -20.80
N GLU A 277 -15.85 14.50 -19.54
CA GLU A 277 -16.69 15.59 -19.07
C GLU A 277 -16.15 16.19 -17.75
N ASN A 278 -16.69 17.32 -17.33
CA ASN A 278 -16.30 17.95 -16.07
C ASN A 278 -16.62 17.02 -14.89
N GLY A 279 -15.61 16.70 -14.08
CA GLY A 279 -15.76 15.79 -12.93
C GLY A 279 -15.83 14.30 -13.31
N GLY A 280 -15.59 13.92 -14.55
CA GLY A 280 -15.64 12.53 -15.03
C GLY A 280 -14.41 11.67 -14.68
N TYR A 281 -13.75 11.95 -13.57
CA TYR A 281 -12.54 11.29 -13.05
C TYR A 281 -12.57 11.26 -11.53
N VAL A 282 -11.74 10.42 -10.90
CA VAL A 282 -11.66 10.29 -9.44
C VAL A 282 -10.46 11.06 -8.89
N THR A 283 -10.68 11.73 -7.77
CA THR A 283 -9.67 12.46 -7.00
C THR A 283 -9.38 11.75 -5.66
N PRO A 284 -8.29 12.08 -4.94
CA PRO A 284 -7.97 11.44 -3.67
C PRO A 284 -9.09 11.51 -2.62
N THR A 285 -9.80 12.61 -2.55
CA THR A 285 -10.86 12.79 -1.52
C THR A 285 -12.06 11.87 -1.73
N GLU A 286 -12.26 11.36 -2.95
CA GLU A 286 -13.37 10.49 -3.30
C GLU A 286 -13.04 9.00 -3.07
N CYS A 287 -11.74 8.64 -3.03
CA CYS A 287 -11.34 7.24 -2.84
C CYS A 287 -11.18 6.85 -1.36
N VAL A 288 -11.25 7.80 -0.42
CA VAL A 288 -11.05 7.53 1.01
C VAL A 288 -12.10 6.56 1.52
N GLY A 289 -11.65 5.47 2.15
CA GLY A 289 -12.53 4.43 2.68
C GLY A 289 -12.98 3.39 1.65
N ASP A 290 -12.59 3.51 0.38
CA ASP A 290 -12.91 2.52 -0.65
C ASP A 290 -11.81 1.44 -0.76
N PHE A 291 -12.16 0.29 -1.31
CA PHE A 291 -11.26 -0.83 -1.55
C PHE A 291 -10.65 -0.81 -2.95
N ALA A 292 -11.27 -0.08 -3.88
CA ALA A 292 -10.88 -0.09 -5.28
C ALA A 292 -9.63 0.75 -5.57
N THR A 293 -8.94 0.34 -6.62
CA THR A 293 -8.01 1.18 -7.35
C THR A 293 -8.78 1.83 -8.50
N PHE A 294 -8.94 3.14 -8.45
CA PHE A 294 -9.70 3.89 -9.44
C PHE A 294 -8.81 4.29 -10.61
N ILE A 295 -9.28 4.04 -11.83
CA ILE A 295 -8.60 4.44 -13.07
C ILE A 295 -9.47 5.44 -13.83
N SER A 296 -8.82 6.51 -14.27
CA SER A 296 -9.42 7.60 -15.04
C SER A 296 -8.45 8.11 -16.10
N ARG A 297 -8.91 8.99 -16.98
CA ARG A 297 -8.07 9.72 -17.95
C ARG A 297 -7.26 8.80 -18.84
N ILE A 298 -7.83 7.65 -19.24
CA ILE A 298 -7.24 6.72 -20.20
C ILE A 298 -7.27 7.37 -21.59
N ARG A 299 -6.10 7.46 -22.22
CA ARG A 299 -5.94 8.07 -23.54
C ARG A 299 -4.64 7.65 -24.21
N GLN A 300 -4.63 7.63 -25.53
CA GLN A 300 -3.40 7.39 -26.30
C GLN A 300 -2.34 8.46 -26.00
N ASP A 301 -1.09 8.05 -26.04
CA ASP A 301 0.06 8.96 -26.09
C ASP A 301 0.51 9.09 -27.54
N SER A 302 0.21 10.22 -28.16
CA SER A 302 0.56 10.48 -29.57
C SER A 302 2.05 10.76 -29.81
N THR A 303 2.86 10.76 -28.77
CA THR A 303 4.31 11.06 -28.85
C THR A 303 5.18 9.81 -29.00
N ILE A 304 4.59 8.62 -28.78
CA ILE A 304 5.23 7.32 -28.96
C ILE A 304 4.29 6.36 -29.67
N GLU A 305 4.84 5.35 -30.35
CA GLU A 305 4.08 4.45 -31.23
C GLU A 305 3.01 3.64 -30.48
N ASN A 306 3.36 3.06 -29.34
CA ASN A 306 2.50 2.17 -28.56
C ASN A 306 2.34 2.68 -27.13
N GLY A 307 1.75 3.85 -26.95
CA GLY A 307 1.70 4.52 -25.66
C GLY A 307 0.31 4.83 -25.14
N LEU A 308 0.12 4.65 -23.84
CA LEU A 308 -1.06 5.11 -23.08
C LEU A 308 -0.67 5.98 -21.91
N ASN A 309 -1.57 6.91 -21.61
CA ASN A 309 -1.58 7.65 -20.35
C ASN A 309 -2.81 7.30 -19.54
N LEU A 310 -2.68 7.19 -18.24
CA LEU A 310 -3.79 7.03 -17.32
C LEU A 310 -3.55 7.76 -15.98
N TRP A 311 -4.62 7.94 -15.25
CA TRP A 311 -4.64 8.47 -13.91
C TRP A 311 -5.14 7.39 -12.96
N CYS A 312 -4.34 7.07 -11.94
CA CYS A 312 -4.62 6.03 -10.96
C CYS A 312 -4.75 6.67 -9.56
N VAL A 313 -5.78 6.29 -8.81
CA VAL A 313 -6.03 6.80 -7.46
C VAL A 313 -6.49 5.67 -6.56
N SER A 314 -5.96 5.58 -5.34
CA SER A 314 -6.53 4.69 -4.32
C SER A 314 -6.30 5.20 -2.90
N ASP A 315 -7.05 4.68 -1.94
CA ASP A 315 -6.76 4.87 -0.52
C ASP A 315 -5.47 4.15 -0.14
N ASN A 316 -4.44 4.94 0.15
CA ASN A 316 -3.10 4.43 0.47
C ASN A 316 -3.00 3.71 1.83
N LEU A 317 -3.94 3.94 2.75
CA LEU A 317 -4.04 3.20 4.02
C LEU A 317 -4.73 1.86 3.81
N ARG A 318 -5.66 1.79 2.83
CA ARG A 318 -6.38 0.57 2.46
C ARG A 318 -5.62 -0.23 1.43
N LYS A 319 -5.83 -0.01 0.11
CA LYS A 319 -5.15 -0.80 -0.93
C LYS A 319 -3.63 -0.69 -0.87
N GLY A 320 -3.11 0.47 -0.53
CA GLY A 320 -1.67 0.67 -0.38
C GLY A 320 -1.04 -0.04 0.84
N ALA A 321 -1.82 -0.50 1.82
CA ALA A 321 -1.32 -1.04 3.07
C ALA A 321 -2.23 -2.12 3.68
N ALA A 322 -3.21 -1.73 4.48
CA ALA A 322 -4.00 -2.63 5.33
C ALA A 322 -4.86 -3.59 4.51
N LEU A 323 -5.54 -3.11 3.47
CA LEU A 323 -6.36 -3.97 2.61
C LEU A 323 -5.51 -5.01 1.89
N ASN A 324 -4.38 -4.61 1.30
CA ASN A 324 -3.51 -5.55 0.61
C ASN A 324 -2.98 -6.63 1.57
N ALA A 325 -2.64 -6.26 2.82
CA ALA A 325 -2.21 -7.22 3.85
C ALA A 325 -3.33 -8.19 4.24
N VAL A 326 -4.58 -7.72 4.37
CA VAL A 326 -5.74 -8.59 4.66
C VAL A 326 -6.05 -9.48 3.45
N GLN A 327 -5.99 -8.99 2.23
CA GLN A 327 -6.16 -9.78 1.01
C GLN A 327 -5.07 -10.86 0.87
N ILE A 328 -3.82 -10.56 1.29
CA ILE A 328 -2.76 -11.58 1.38
C ILE A 328 -3.16 -12.66 2.40
N ALA A 329 -3.70 -12.28 3.57
CA ALA A 329 -4.17 -13.23 4.56
C ALA A 329 -5.33 -14.09 4.04
N GLU A 330 -6.29 -13.51 3.31
CA GLU A 330 -7.38 -14.23 2.63
C GLU A 330 -6.82 -15.26 1.62
N THR A 331 -5.89 -14.80 0.78
CA THR A 331 -5.24 -15.66 -0.25
C THR A 331 -4.48 -16.81 0.41
N LEU A 332 -3.75 -16.52 1.49
CA LEU A 332 -3.03 -17.52 2.29
C LEU A 332 -3.98 -18.55 2.88
N GLY A 333 -5.08 -18.08 3.44
CA GLY A 333 -6.13 -18.95 4.02
C GLY A 333 -6.75 -19.88 2.99
N GLN A 334 -7.13 -19.35 1.84
CA GLN A 334 -7.80 -20.08 0.76
C GLN A 334 -6.87 -21.09 0.06
N ARG A 335 -5.64 -20.67 -0.25
CA ARG A 335 -4.74 -21.47 -1.10
C ARG A 335 -3.86 -22.44 -0.31
N VAL A 336 -3.50 -22.08 0.92
CA VAL A 336 -2.42 -22.76 1.64
C VAL A 336 -2.85 -23.33 2.99
N LEU A 337 -3.32 -22.50 3.92
CA LEU A 337 -3.61 -22.93 5.29
C LEU A 337 -4.89 -23.78 5.38
N LYS A 338 -5.83 -23.59 4.47
CA LYS A 338 -7.07 -24.40 4.30
C LYS A 338 -7.77 -24.79 5.60
N LYS A 339 -7.85 -23.88 6.57
CA LYS A 339 -8.75 -24.02 7.70
C LYS A 339 -10.16 -23.67 7.20
N GLY A 340 -10.86 -24.67 6.64
CA GLY A 340 -12.22 -24.54 6.14
C GLY A 340 -13.26 -24.64 7.25
#